data_8b491faa98b3df26287c32062fa9716e
#
_entry.id   8b491faa98b3df26287c32062fa9716e
#
_cell.length_a   1.000
_cell.length_b   1.000
_cell.length_c   1.000
_cell.angle_alpha   90.00
_cell.angle_beta   90.00
_cell.angle_gamma   90.00
#
_symmetry.space_group_name_H-M   'P 1'
#
loop_
_entity.id
_entity.type
_entity.pdbx_description
1 polymer ?
#
loop_
_entity_poly.entity_id
_entity_poly.type
_entity_poly.pdbx_seq_one_letter_code
_entity_poly.pdbx_strand_id
1 'polypeptide(L)'
;MSRDSITWTNFCQGMNSIAFWLLQNKKKYKKRDYYQIFKLKGSCEDVEKRAKKLGNDKLVCMYTMAAIKDNTSLDFLPNYVTLKNGLQIDKAEYVDMAIRTEAFIKANGRYPAIVYRKSTLPDYNDTTMNFFIKTFNYKGNTIDEALAIIANKELYSKYFDSQKTDKQTINDASKGKGSNCVDWGQVYYRIAKSLGYDVQFVHVKCRVSGTGHIRLRLRHKKHTEGNWINRDPAAVADTTSGNVRSLWCEDGYLIAYDPSWIFSDLYSS
;
A
#
# COMPACT_ATOMS: atom_id res chain seq x y z
N MET A 1 -18.39 -11.44 -12.87
CA MET A 1 -17.71 -10.36 -12.12
C MET A 1 -16.39 -10.91 -11.63
N SER A 2 -15.28 -10.25 -11.96
CA SER A 2 -13.97 -10.69 -11.46
C SER A 2 -13.97 -10.60 -9.94
N ARG A 3 -13.17 -11.46 -9.24
CA ARG A 3 -13.00 -11.40 -7.78
C ARG A 3 -12.44 -10.06 -7.29
N ASP A 4 -12.10 -9.20 -8.18
CA ASP A 4 -11.31 -7.98 -8.00
C ASP A 4 -12.16 -6.71 -8.07
N SER A 5 -13.45 -6.80 -8.40
CA SER A 5 -14.37 -5.67 -8.40
C SER A 5 -15.56 -5.95 -7.49
N ILE A 6 -15.96 -4.95 -6.73
CA ILE A 6 -17.03 -5.03 -5.76
C ILE A 6 -18.09 -4.00 -6.17
N THR A 7 -19.34 -4.42 -6.30
CA THR A 7 -20.42 -3.46 -6.53
C THR A 7 -20.53 -2.48 -5.38
N TRP A 8 -20.96 -1.26 -5.65
CA TRP A 8 -21.23 -0.26 -4.62
C TRP A 8 -22.10 -0.80 -3.48
N THR A 9 -23.12 -1.60 -3.83
CA THR A 9 -24.01 -2.22 -2.84
C THR A 9 -23.26 -3.18 -1.90
N ASN A 10 -22.40 -4.06 -2.44
CA ASN A 10 -21.61 -4.98 -1.62
C ASN A 10 -20.57 -4.25 -0.77
N PHE A 11 -19.96 -3.20 -1.32
CA PHE A 11 -19.05 -2.35 -0.58
C PHE A 11 -19.76 -1.67 0.60
N CYS A 12 -20.95 -1.07 0.37
CA CYS A 12 -21.76 -0.50 1.46
C CYS A 12 -22.10 -1.54 2.54
N GLN A 13 -22.42 -2.77 2.17
CA GLN A 13 -22.66 -3.86 3.13
C GLN A 13 -21.41 -4.13 3.98
N GLY A 14 -20.24 -4.16 3.37
CA GLY A 14 -18.99 -4.30 4.09
C GLY A 14 -18.75 -3.17 5.09
N MET A 15 -18.94 -1.92 4.66
CA MET A 15 -18.81 -0.75 5.54
C MET A 15 -19.82 -0.80 6.69
N ASN A 16 -21.06 -1.21 6.43
CA ASN A 16 -22.09 -1.35 7.46
C ASN A 16 -21.75 -2.49 8.45
N SER A 17 -21.10 -3.56 7.99
CA SER A 17 -20.60 -4.62 8.87
C SER A 17 -19.49 -4.13 9.79
N ILE A 18 -18.60 -3.28 9.29
CA ILE A 18 -17.57 -2.61 10.11
C ILE A 18 -18.23 -1.70 11.15
N ALA A 19 -19.21 -0.88 10.75
CA ALA A 19 -19.95 -0.04 11.68
C ALA A 19 -20.62 -0.88 12.78
N PHE A 20 -21.27 -1.97 12.42
CA PHE A 20 -21.92 -2.88 13.38
C PHE A 20 -20.89 -3.52 14.34
N TRP A 21 -19.75 -3.96 13.83
CA TRP A 21 -18.67 -4.51 14.66
C TRP A 21 -18.16 -3.47 15.65
N LEU A 22 -17.93 -2.23 15.22
CA LEU A 22 -17.52 -1.13 16.09
C LEU A 22 -18.57 -0.86 17.18
N LEU A 23 -19.84 -0.92 16.84
CA LEU A 23 -20.97 -0.75 17.78
C LEU A 23 -21.01 -1.86 18.83
N GLN A 24 -20.80 -3.09 18.45
CA GLN A 24 -20.74 -4.23 19.38
C GLN A 24 -19.55 -4.16 20.33
N ASN A 25 -18.44 -3.63 19.87
CA ASN A 25 -17.23 -3.48 20.66
C ASN A 25 -17.15 -2.16 21.45
N LYS A 26 -18.22 -1.37 21.48
CA LYS A 26 -18.28 -0.07 22.18
C LYS A 26 -17.90 -0.09 23.66
N LYS A 27 -18.06 -1.23 24.35
CA LYS A 27 -17.63 -1.40 25.74
C LYS A 27 -16.12 -1.34 25.92
N LYS A 28 -15.36 -1.65 24.84
CA LYS A 28 -13.90 -1.61 24.80
C LYS A 28 -13.35 -0.19 24.59
N TYR A 29 -14.19 0.70 24.09
CA TYR A 29 -13.83 2.09 23.78
C TYR A 29 -14.70 3.05 24.61
N LYS A 30 -14.11 4.12 25.12
CA LYS A 30 -14.85 5.16 25.85
C LYS A 30 -15.89 5.79 24.92
N LYS A 31 -17.05 6.18 25.46
CA LYS A 31 -18.15 6.79 24.70
C LYS A 31 -17.70 7.98 23.83
N ARG A 32 -16.72 8.76 24.32
CA ARG A 32 -16.09 9.88 23.57
C ARG A 32 -15.38 9.43 22.31
N ASP A 33 -14.60 8.32 22.38
CA ASP A 33 -13.83 7.82 21.27
C ASP A 33 -14.75 7.28 20.17
N TYR A 34 -15.84 6.69 20.58
CA TYR A 34 -16.88 6.21 19.70
C TYR A 34 -17.57 7.34 18.91
N TYR A 35 -17.91 8.46 19.55
CA TYR A 35 -18.44 9.64 18.88
C TYR A 35 -17.43 10.29 17.94
N GLN A 36 -16.15 10.28 18.30
CA GLN A 36 -15.08 10.75 17.43
C GLN A 36 -14.95 9.90 16.17
N ILE A 37 -15.06 8.57 16.29
CA ILE A 37 -14.97 7.64 15.16
C ILE A 37 -16.04 7.97 14.11
N PHE A 38 -17.27 8.23 14.51
CA PHE A 38 -18.37 8.49 13.59
C PHE A 38 -18.61 9.98 13.28
N LYS A 39 -17.99 10.92 14.03
CA LYS A 39 -18.21 12.39 13.92
C LYS A 39 -19.69 12.76 13.78
N LEU A 40 -20.57 12.04 14.47
CA LEU A 40 -22.00 12.22 14.34
C LEU A 40 -22.46 13.40 15.18
N LYS A 41 -23.00 14.42 14.51
CA LYS A 41 -23.90 15.39 15.12
C LYS A 41 -25.31 14.78 15.28
N GLY A 42 -25.41 13.65 15.94
CA GLY A 42 -26.66 12.93 16.11
C GLY A 42 -26.50 11.80 17.11
N SER A 43 -27.58 11.11 17.45
CA SER A 43 -27.48 10.02 18.41
C SER A 43 -26.76 8.83 17.83
N CYS A 44 -25.79 8.27 18.56
CA CYS A 44 -25.21 6.96 18.24
C CYS A 44 -26.27 5.87 18.07
N GLU A 45 -27.43 6.06 18.67
CA GLU A 45 -28.59 5.18 18.60
C GLU A 45 -29.16 5.08 17.20
N ASP A 46 -29.19 6.18 16.43
CA ASP A 46 -29.67 6.15 15.06
C ASP A 46 -28.73 5.34 14.15
N VAL A 47 -27.42 5.55 14.27
CA VAL A 47 -26.44 4.74 13.53
C VAL A 47 -26.50 3.28 13.95
N GLU A 48 -26.65 3.00 15.24
CA GLU A 48 -26.79 1.64 15.75
C GLU A 48 -28.05 0.97 15.18
N LYS A 49 -29.19 1.66 15.19
CA LYS A 49 -30.44 1.16 14.63
C LYS A 49 -30.34 0.89 13.13
N ARG A 50 -29.66 1.73 12.38
CA ARG A 50 -29.45 1.60 10.95
C ARG A 50 -28.43 0.50 10.62
N ALA A 51 -27.32 0.42 11.35
CA ALA A 51 -26.30 -0.59 11.16
C ALA A 51 -26.78 -2.00 11.51
N LYS A 52 -27.63 -2.15 12.54
CA LYS A 52 -28.26 -3.44 12.92
C LYS A 52 -29.07 -4.08 11.79
N LYS A 53 -29.58 -3.29 10.84
CA LYS A 53 -30.30 -3.83 9.69
C LYS A 53 -29.39 -4.57 8.69
N LEU A 54 -28.06 -4.57 8.90
CA LEU A 54 -27.05 -5.22 8.05
C LEU A 54 -27.29 -5.00 6.55
N GLY A 55 -27.90 -3.87 6.23
CA GLY A 55 -28.25 -3.48 4.88
C GLY A 55 -27.10 -2.75 4.17
N ASN A 56 -27.42 -2.23 3.01
CA ASN A 56 -26.56 -1.33 2.23
C ASN A 56 -26.90 0.13 2.50
N ASP A 57 -27.15 0.49 3.76
CA ASP A 57 -27.48 1.86 4.15
C ASP A 57 -26.34 2.81 3.73
N LYS A 58 -26.63 3.64 2.74
CA LYS A 58 -25.65 4.55 2.13
C LYS A 58 -25.13 5.59 3.14
N LEU A 59 -25.95 6.03 4.08
CA LEU A 59 -25.55 7.01 5.07
C LEU A 59 -24.58 6.40 6.07
N VAL A 60 -24.85 5.18 6.55
CA VAL A 60 -23.91 4.43 7.43
C VAL A 60 -22.60 4.16 6.71
N CYS A 61 -22.68 3.78 5.43
CA CYS A 61 -21.48 3.59 4.59
C CYS A 61 -20.62 4.86 4.53
N MET A 62 -21.23 6.02 4.27
CA MET A 62 -20.53 7.30 4.19
C MET A 62 -19.89 7.69 5.54
N TYR A 63 -20.61 7.51 6.63
CA TYR A 63 -20.06 7.79 7.96
C TYR A 63 -18.90 6.86 8.31
N THR A 64 -19.00 5.58 7.94
CA THR A 64 -17.93 4.62 8.22
C THR A 64 -16.67 4.93 7.41
N MET A 65 -16.80 5.30 6.13
CA MET A 65 -15.66 5.74 5.32
C MET A 65 -14.99 6.99 5.90
N ALA A 66 -15.79 8.00 6.29
CA ALA A 66 -15.27 9.20 6.92
C ALA A 66 -14.57 8.89 8.25
N ALA A 67 -15.15 8.01 9.07
CA ALA A 67 -14.55 7.58 10.32
C ALA A 67 -13.21 6.84 10.12
N ILE A 68 -13.12 5.98 9.12
CA ILE A 68 -11.89 5.27 8.76
C ILE A 68 -10.81 6.27 8.32
N LYS A 69 -11.14 7.21 7.46
CA LYS A 69 -10.21 8.23 6.97
C LYS A 69 -9.66 9.14 8.08
N ASP A 70 -10.53 9.56 8.98
CA ASP A 70 -10.17 10.51 10.03
C ASP A 70 -9.43 9.88 11.21
N ASN A 71 -9.35 8.55 11.27
CA ASN A 71 -8.67 7.80 12.33
C ASN A 71 -7.47 7.05 11.76
N THR A 72 -6.31 7.66 11.90
CA THR A 72 -5.03 7.08 11.45
C THR A 72 -4.55 5.90 12.29
N SER A 73 -5.03 5.78 13.54
CA SER A 73 -4.78 4.63 14.41
C SER A 73 -5.82 3.54 14.11
N LEU A 74 -5.42 2.54 13.34
CA LEU A 74 -6.30 1.46 12.88
C LEU A 74 -6.47 0.31 13.87
N ASP A 75 -5.97 0.44 15.09
CA ASP A 75 -5.88 -0.66 16.07
C ASP A 75 -7.24 -1.18 16.53
N PHE A 76 -8.26 -0.34 16.48
CA PHE A 76 -9.63 -0.69 16.88
C PHE A 76 -10.52 -1.14 15.73
N LEU A 77 -10.03 -1.15 14.49
CA LEU A 77 -10.79 -1.66 13.35
C LEU A 77 -10.69 -3.19 13.25
N PRO A 78 -11.72 -3.90 12.74
CA PRO A 78 -11.64 -5.35 12.55
C PRO A 78 -10.53 -5.72 11.57
N ASN A 79 -9.86 -6.86 11.80
CA ASN A 79 -8.75 -7.29 10.94
C ASN A 79 -9.18 -7.62 9.51
N TYR A 80 -10.44 -7.98 9.33
CA TYR A 80 -11.05 -8.23 8.02
C TYR A 80 -12.56 -7.97 8.08
N VAL A 81 -13.17 -7.78 6.92
CA VAL A 81 -14.61 -7.76 6.75
C VAL A 81 -15.03 -8.84 5.76
N THR A 82 -16.11 -9.56 6.06
CA THR A 82 -16.68 -10.55 5.14
C THR A 82 -17.90 -9.94 4.46
N LEU A 83 -17.88 -9.90 3.14
CA LEU A 83 -19.00 -9.45 2.33
C LEU A 83 -20.07 -10.54 2.23
N LYS A 84 -21.29 -10.17 1.80
CA LYS A 84 -22.42 -11.09 1.67
C LYS A 84 -22.14 -12.28 0.73
N ASN A 85 -21.27 -12.11 -0.25
CA ASN A 85 -20.85 -13.16 -1.18
C ASN A 85 -19.71 -14.06 -0.61
N GLY A 86 -19.38 -13.96 0.67
CA GLY A 86 -18.32 -14.73 1.33
C GLY A 86 -16.90 -14.19 1.11
N LEU A 87 -16.72 -13.15 0.30
CA LEU A 87 -15.41 -12.56 0.06
C LEU A 87 -14.91 -11.86 1.33
N GLN A 88 -13.73 -12.25 1.79
CA GLN A 88 -13.02 -11.55 2.86
C GLN A 88 -12.09 -10.47 2.28
N ILE A 89 -12.11 -9.31 2.92
CA ILE A 89 -11.25 -8.16 2.60
C ILE A 89 -10.51 -7.79 3.88
N ASP A 90 -9.19 -7.79 3.83
CA ASP A 90 -8.35 -7.44 4.99
C ASP A 90 -8.43 -5.94 5.34
N LYS A 91 -7.94 -5.60 6.56
CA LYS A 91 -8.00 -4.24 7.10
C LYS A 91 -7.32 -3.22 6.18
N ALA A 92 -6.13 -3.51 5.71
CA ALA A 92 -5.38 -2.57 4.88
C ALA A 92 -6.13 -2.30 3.57
N GLU A 93 -6.72 -3.33 2.97
CA GLU A 93 -7.46 -3.22 1.72
C GLU A 93 -8.78 -2.46 1.88
N TYR A 94 -9.61 -2.80 2.88
CA TYR A 94 -10.88 -2.08 3.02
C TYR A 94 -10.70 -0.63 3.47
N VAL A 95 -9.64 -0.31 4.20
CA VAL A 95 -9.28 1.06 4.56
C VAL A 95 -8.91 1.86 3.31
N ASP A 96 -8.05 1.32 2.47
CA ASP A 96 -7.67 1.92 1.19
C ASP A 96 -8.90 2.13 0.29
N MET A 97 -9.76 1.11 0.15
CA MET A 97 -11.00 1.22 -0.61
C MET A 97 -11.91 2.32 -0.07
N ALA A 98 -12.03 2.46 1.26
CA ALA A 98 -12.85 3.49 1.88
C ALA A 98 -12.34 4.91 1.57
N ILE A 99 -11.03 5.13 1.68
CA ILE A 99 -10.38 6.41 1.41
C ILE A 99 -10.56 6.81 -0.06
N ARG A 100 -10.26 5.92 -1.00
CA ARG A 100 -10.41 6.18 -2.43
C ARG A 100 -11.87 6.42 -2.83
N THR A 101 -12.79 5.64 -2.26
CA THR A 101 -14.22 5.78 -2.55
C THR A 101 -14.77 7.11 -2.05
N GLU A 102 -14.38 7.53 -0.85
CA GLU A 102 -14.78 8.83 -0.30
C GLU A 102 -14.24 9.98 -1.16
N ALA A 103 -12.96 9.90 -1.55
CA ALA A 103 -12.35 10.89 -2.44
C ALA A 103 -13.06 10.96 -3.81
N PHE A 104 -13.41 9.80 -4.40
CA PHE A 104 -14.18 9.75 -5.64
C PHE A 104 -15.55 10.43 -5.51
N ILE A 105 -16.29 10.14 -4.44
CA ILE A 105 -17.62 10.72 -4.21
C ILE A 105 -17.50 12.24 -4.05
N LYS A 106 -16.50 12.71 -3.32
CA LYS A 106 -16.24 14.14 -3.10
C LYS A 106 -15.91 14.86 -4.42
N ALA A 107 -15.08 14.26 -5.26
CA ALA A 107 -14.65 14.84 -6.52
C ALA A 107 -15.76 14.84 -7.59
N ASN A 108 -16.63 13.82 -7.60
CA ASN A 108 -17.58 13.59 -8.69
C ASN A 108 -19.06 13.87 -8.31
N GLY A 109 -19.38 14.11 -7.04
CA GLY A 109 -20.75 14.34 -6.55
C GLY A 109 -21.70 13.14 -6.73
N ARG A 110 -21.17 11.94 -7.02
CA ARG A 110 -21.97 10.72 -7.26
C ARG A 110 -21.30 9.50 -6.65
N TYR A 111 -22.09 8.46 -6.39
CA TYR A 111 -21.58 7.17 -5.94
C TYR A 111 -20.96 6.38 -7.11
N PRO A 112 -19.87 5.62 -6.87
CA PRO A 112 -19.31 4.73 -7.87
C PRO A 112 -20.25 3.54 -8.09
N ALA A 113 -20.33 3.02 -9.31
CA ALA A 113 -21.04 1.76 -9.59
C ALA A 113 -20.25 0.55 -9.03
N ILE A 114 -18.93 0.64 -9.10
CA ILE A 114 -17.98 -0.41 -8.71
C ILE A 114 -16.87 0.23 -7.86
N VAL A 115 -16.48 -0.47 -6.81
CA VAL A 115 -15.30 -0.18 -6.01
C VAL A 115 -14.26 -1.26 -6.29
N TYR A 116 -13.12 -0.87 -6.78
CA TYR A 116 -12.05 -1.80 -7.12
C TYR A 116 -11.21 -2.13 -5.89
N ARG A 117 -10.81 -3.39 -5.79
CA ARG A 117 -9.79 -3.83 -4.86
C ARG A 117 -8.44 -3.25 -5.28
N LYS A 118 -7.51 -3.13 -4.33
CA LYS A 118 -6.15 -2.64 -4.61
C LYS A 118 -5.43 -3.49 -5.67
N SER A 119 -5.67 -4.79 -5.66
CA SER A 119 -5.16 -5.75 -6.65
C SER A 119 -5.70 -5.52 -8.08
N THR A 120 -6.69 -4.64 -8.25
CA THR A 120 -7.37 -4.35 -9.52
C THR A 120 -7.42 -2.89 -9.89
N LEU A 121 -6.82 -2.03 -9.11
CA LEU A 121 -6.38 -0.74 -9.65
C LEU A 121 -5.54 -1.04 -10.89
N PRO A 122 -5.70 -0.25 -12.00
CA PRO A 122 -4.84 -0.38 -13.16
C PRO A 122 -3.44 -0.50 -12.62
N ASP A 123 -2.80 -1.61 -12.95
CA ASP A 123 -1.65 -2.07 -12.21
C ASP A 123 -0.56 -1.04 -12.40
N TYR A 124 -0.43 -0.11 -11.44
CA TYR A 124 0.68 0.84 -11.42
C TYR A 124 2.00 0.11 -11.52
N ASN A 125 2.01 -1.17 -11.10
CA ASN A 125 3.13 -2.07 -11.29
C ASN A 125 3.36 -2.35 -12.77
N ASP A 126 2.31 -2.67 -13.53
CA ASP A 126 2.41 -2.87 -14.98
C ASP A 126 2.84 -1.59 -15.70
N THR A 127 2.36 -0.42 -15.27
CA THR A 127 2.79 0.85 -15.85
C THR A 127 4.28 1.09 -15.59
N THR A 128 4.75 0.89 -14.35
CA THR A 128 6.17 1.01 -14.00
C THR A 128 7.01 -0.03 -14.73
N MET A 129 6.57 -1.29 -14.74
CA MET A 129 7.24 -2.39 -15.43
C MET A 129 7.36 -2.11 -16.93
N ASN A 130 6.27 -1.73 -17.60
CA ASN A 130 6.26 -1.39 -19.01
C ASN A 130 7.17 -0.20 -19.34
N PHE A 131 7.17 0.81 -18.49
CA PHE A 131 8.04 1.97 -18.65
C PHE A 131 9.51 1.60 -18.46
N PHE A 132 9.81 0.75 -17.47
CA PHE A 132 11.15 0.21 -17.21
C PHE A 132 11.65 -0.64 -18.38
N ILE A 133 10.81 -1.55 -18.90
CA ILE A 133 11.10 -2.37 -20.08
C ILE A 133 11.46 -1.47 -21.28
N LYS A 134 10.61 -0.49 -21.56
CA LYS A 134 10.82 0.43 -22.69
C LYS A 134 12.10 1.25 -22.56
N THR A 135 12.40 1.75 -21.36
CA THR A 135 13.53 2.63 -21.10
C THR A 135 14.87 1.89 -21.15
N PHE A 136 14.91 0.67 -20.61
CA PHE A 136 16.16 -0.08 -20.43
C PHE A 136 16.25 -1.35 -21.28
N ASN A 137 15.28 -1.61 -22.16
CA ASN A 137 15.19 -2.85 -22.94
C ASN A 137 15.25 -4.12 -22.04
N TYR A 138 14.66 -4.02 -20.85
CA TYR A 138 14.60 -5.12 -19.91
C TYR A 138 13.72 -6.26 -20.45
N LYS A 139 14.14 -7.51 -20.25
CA LYS A 139 13.44 -8.67 -20.82
C LYS A 139 12.28 -9.18 -19.95
N GLY A 140 12.14 -8.68 -18.73
CA GLY A 140 11.01 -9.02 -17.86
C GLY A 140 11.08 -10.40 -17.21
N ASN A 141 12.28 -10.97 -17.02
CA ASN A 141 12.40 -12.35 -16.53
C ASN A 141 12.56 -12.44 -15.00
N THR A 142 13.54 -11.76 -14.43
CA THR A 142 13.85 -11.84 -13.00
C THR A 142 14.15 -10.49 -12.38
N ILE A 143 13.95 -10.40 -11.05
CA ILE A 143 14.29 -9.18 -10.31
C ILE A 143 15.79 -8.90 -10.32
N ASP A 144 16.62 -9.95 -10.31
CA ASP A 144 18.07 -9.80 -10.32
C ASP A 144 18.57 -9.25 -11.68
N GLU A 145 17.95 -9.62 -12.79
CA GLU A 145 18.19 -9.01 -14.10
C GLU A 145 17.80 -7.52 -14.13
N ALA A 146 16.67 -7.17 -13.49
CA ALA A 146 16.26 -5.77 -13.36
C ALA A 146 17.25 -4.97 -12.52
N LEU A 147 17.73 -5.52 -11.41
CA LEU A 147 18.75 -4.89 -10.57
C LEU A 147 20.09 -4.73 -11.29
N ALA A 148 20.48 -5.68 -12.15
CA ALA A 148 21.71 -5.61 -12.93
C ALA A 148 21.76 -4.38 -13.86
N ILE A 149 20.61 -3.83 -14.24
CA ILE A 149 20.52 -2.62 -15.07
C ILE A 149 21.10 -1.39 -14.37
N ILE A 150 20.95 -1.29 -13.06
CA ILE A 150 21.43 -0.15 -12.25
C ILE A 150 22.72 -0.47 -11.51
N ALA A 151 23.12 -1.73 -11.49
CA ALA A 151 24.34 -2.15 -10.79
C ALA A 151 25.57 -1.45 -11.35
N ASN A 152 26.43 -0.95 -10.46
CA ASN A 152 27.70 -0.29 -10.81
C ASN A 152 27.54 0.95 -11.72
N LYS A 153 26.46 1.74 -11.53
CA LYS A 153 26.22 2.94 -12.35
C LYS A 153 26.19 4.23 -11.54
N GLU A 154 26.54 4.16 -10.27
CA GLU A 154 26.55 5.33 -9.38
C GLU A 154 25.22 6.11 -9.36
N LEU A 155 24.11 5.39 -9.49
CA LEU A 155 22.77 5.95 -9.58
C LEU A 155 22.09 6.16 -8.22
N TYR A 156 22.87 6.18 -7.15
CA TYR A 156 22.38 6.54 -5.83
C TYR A 156 22.63 8.00 -5.50
N SER A 157 21.64 8.64 -4.88
CA SER A 157 21.75 10.02 -4.38
C SER A 157 21.27 10.10 -2.94
N LYS A 158 22.08 10.65 -2.07
CA LYS A 158 21.75 10.85 -0.64
C LYS A 158 20.77 12.00 -0.38
N TYR A 159 20.47 12.82 -1.38
CA TYR A 159 19.61 14.00 -1.18
C TYR A 159 18.15 13.59 -1.01
N PHE A 160 17.59 14.00 0.12
CA PHE A 160 16.28 13.61 0.63
C PHE A 160 15.13 14.51 0.17
N ASP A 161 15.38 15.51 -0.65
CA ASP A 161 14.48 16.66 -0.76
C ASP A 161 13.26 16.47 -1.67
N SER A 162 13.12 15.37 -2.38
CA SER A 162 11.89 15.10 -3.12
C SER A 162 11.73 13.61 -3.39
N GLN A 163 10.62 13.06 -2.98
CA GLN A 163 10.20 11.76 -3.47
C GLN A 163 9.87 11.89 -4.95
N LYS A 164 10.54 11.09 -5.78
CA LYS A 164 10.33 11.05 -7.21
C LYS A 164 9.21 10.07 -7.54
N THR A 165 8.45 10.35 -8.58
CA THR A 165 7.59 9.33 -9.18
C THR A 165 8.47 8.25 -9.83
N ASP A 166 7.91 7.05 -10.04
CA ASP A 166 8.63 5.96 -10.72
C ASP A 166 9.17 6.38 -12.08
N LYS A 167 8.37 7.11 -12.86
CA LYS A 167 8.80 7.63 -14.17
C LYS A 167 9.97 8.59 -14.05
N GLN A 168 9.97 9.46 -13.04
CA GLN A 168 11.09 10.37 -12.79
C GLN A 168 12.35 9.59 -12.39
N THR A 169 12.24 8.63 -11.47
CA THR A 169 13.34 7.78 -11.05
C THR A 169 13.96 7.03 -12.24
N ILE A 170 13.14 6.40 -13.07
CA ILE A 170 13.57 5.65 -14.26
C ILE A 170 14.21 6.58 -15.31
N ASN A 171 13.58 7.74 -15.59
CA ASN A 171 14.13 8.72 -16.54
C ASN A 171 15.45 9.32 -16.03
N ASP A 172 15.55 9.63 -14.76
CA ASP A 172 16.80 10.15 -14.18
C ASP A 172 17.91 9.12 -14.28
N ALA A 173 17.63 7.86 -13.96
CA ALA A 173 18.58 6.78 -14.08
C ALA A 173 19.06 6.58 -15.56
N SER A 174 18.16 6.71 -16.54
CA SER A 174 18.55 6.63 -17.96
C SER A 174 19.48 7.76 -18.40
N LYS A 175 19.50 8.86 -17.65
CA LYS A 175 20.37 10.04 -17.86
C LYS A 175 21.59 10.06 -16.93
N GLY A 176 21.85 8.97 -16.21
CA GLY A 176 22.97 8.89 -15.26
C GLY A 176 22.75 9.68 -13.96
N LYS A 177 21.51 10.02 -13.61
CA LYS A 177 21.18 10.72 -12.36
C LYS A 177 20.77 9.74 -11.28
N GLY A 178 21.21 9.99 -10.05
CA GLY A 178 20.89 9.16 -8.90
C GLY A 178 19.52 9.42 -8.29
N SER A 179 19.03 8.45 -7.52
CA SER A 179 17.82 8.50 -6.71
C SER A 179 18.08 7.88 -5.33
N ASN A 180 17.23 8.18 -4.35
CA ASN A 180 17.41 7.70 -2.98
C ASN A 180 16.86 6.27 -2.79
N CYS A 181 16.98 5.74 -1.56
CA CYS A 181 16.54 4.38 -1.25
C CYS A 181 15.02 4.21 -1.34
N VAL A 182 14.23 5.25 -1.09
CA VAL A 182 12.76 5.21 -1.17
C VAL A 182 12.34 5.14 -2.65
N ASP A 183 12.86 6.04 -3.49
CA ASP A 183 12.56 6.10 -4.92
C ASP A 183 12.89 4.76 -5.61
N TRP A 184 14.10 4.24 -5.39
CA TRP A 184 14.51 2.94 -5.91
C TRP A 184 13.68 1.79 -5.33
N GLY A 185 13.40 1.85 -4.03
CA GLY A 185 12.55 0.88 -3.36
C GLY A 185 11.17 0.79 -4.00
N GLN A 186 10.54 1.93 -4.31
CA GLN A 186 9.21 1.99 -4.95
C GLN A 186 9.23 1.39 -6.36
N VAL A 187 10.18 1.76 -7.20
CA VAL A 187 10.31 1.22 -8.57
C VAL A 187 10.45 -0.30 -8.52
N TYR A 188 11.39 -0.81 -7.71
CA TYR A 188 11.65 -2.25 -7.66
C TYR A 188 10.58 -3.04 -6.91
N TYR A 189 9.87 -2.43 -5.96
CA TYR A 189 8.68 -3.03 -5.38
C TYR A 189 7.64 -3.37 -6.46
N ARG A 190 7.35 -2.43 -7.37
CA ARG A 190 6.38 -2.63 -8.45
C ARG A 190 6.88 -3.63 -9.50
N ILE A 191 8.15 -3.55 -9.89
CA ILE A 191 8.75 -4.54 -10.80
C ILE A 191 8.63 -5.95 -10.21
N ALA A 192 8.99 -6.14 -8.93
CA ALA A 192 8.91 -7.43 -8.29
C ALA A 192 7.45 -7.94 -8.17
N LYS A 193 6.49 -7.04 -7.88
CA LYS A 193 5.06 -7.39 -7.91
C LYS A 193 4.61 -7.85 -9.29
N SER A 194 4.99 -7.15 -10.36
CA SER A 194 4.68 -7.53 -11.75
C SER A 194 5.28 -8.88 -12.13
N LEU A 195 6.43 -9.23 -11.56
CA LEU A 195 7.08 -10.55 -11.72
C LEU A 195 6.45 -11.66 -10.86
N GLY A 196 5.43 -11.34 -10.06
CA GLY A 196 4.71 -12.32 -9.25
C GLY A 196 5.34 -12.63 -7.89
N TYR A 197 6.18 -11.75 -7.36
CA TYR A 197 6.70 -11.88 -6.00
C TYR A 197 5.72 -11.34 -4.96
N ASP A 198 5.72 -11.95 -3.77
CA ASP A 198 5.32 -11.27 -2.56
C ASP A 198 6.46 -10.34 -2.16
N VAL A 199 6.15 -9.07 -1.92
CA VAL A 199 7.16 -8.04 -1.66
C VAL A 199 6.74 -7.25 -0.44
N GLN A 200 7.72 -6.94 0.41
CA GLN A 200 7.55 -6.01 1.53
C GLN A 200 8.72 -5.02 1.56
N PHE A 201 8.41 -3.79 1.91
CA PHE A 201 9.45 -2.84 2.31
C PHE A 201 10.00 -3.21 3.68
N VAL A 202 11.29 -3.02 3.86
CA VAL A 202 11.99 -3.23 5.12
C VAL A 202 12.66 -1.93 5.51
N HIS A 203 12.08 -1.25 6.50
CA HIS A 203 12.69 -0.05 7.08
C HIS A 203 13.64 -0.46 8.20
N VAL A 204 14.90 -0.13 8.06
CA VAL A 204 15.96 -0.42 9.04
C VAL A 204 16.66 0.86 9.48
N LYS A 205 17.21 0.84 10.68
CA LYS A 205 18.15 1.85 11.16
C LYS A 205 19.56 1.29 11.14
N CYS A 206 20.45 1.90 10.38
CA CYS A 206 21.84 1.48 10.27
C CYS A 206 22.56 1.64 11.61
N ARG A 207 23.31 0.61 12.05
CA ARG A 207 24.01 0.66 13.33
C ARG A 207 25.11 1.72 13.36
N VAL A 208 25.88 1.83 12.29
CA VAL A 208 27.03 2.71 12.23
C VAL A 208 26.64 4.17 12.02
N SER A 209 25.78 4.45 11.03
CA SER A 209 25.41 5.82 10.68
C SER A 209 24.22 6.37 11.47
N GLY A 210 23.42 5.49 12.09
CA GLY A 210 22.17 5.89 12.73
C GLY A 210 21.07 6.34 11.77
N THR A 211 21.31 6.32 10.45
CA THR A 211 20.34 6.72 9.42
C THR A 211 19.30 5.63 9.16
N GLY A 212 18.07 6.06 8.81
CA GLY A 212 17.04 5.16 8.29
C GLY A 212 17.38 4.74 6.86
N HIS A 213 17.05 3.49 6.51
CA HIS A 213 17.25 2.96 5.18
C HIS A 213 16.09 2.06 4.78
N ILE A 214 15.70 2.11 3.50
CA ILE A 214 14.65 1.29 2.90
C ILE A 214 15.28 0.27 1.96
N ARG A 215 14.92 -0.99 2.18
CA ARG A 215 15.22 -2.10 1.29
C ARG A 215 13.98 -2.97 1.10
N LEU A 216 14.05 -3.99 0.28
CA LEU A 216 12.97 -4.92 0.00
C LEU A 216 13.28 -6.32 0.53
N ARG A 217 12.24 -7.05 0.92
CA ARG A 217 12.30 -8.49 1.00
C ARG A 217 11.27 -9.11 0.06
N LEU A 218 11.65 -10.19 -0.58
CA LEU A 218 10.92 -10.82 -1.67
C LEU A 218 10.70 -12.30 -1.38
N ARG A 219 9.56 -12.82 -1.78
CA ARG A 219 9.26 -14.24 -1.79
C ARG A 219 8.46 -14.57 -3.04
N HIS A 220 8.88 -15.59 -3.80
CA HIS A 220 8.15 -15.97 -5.00
C HIS A 220 6.82 -16.64 -4.64
N LYS A 221 5.70 -16.18 -5.19
CA LYS A 221 4.35 -16.69 -4.87
C LYS A 221 4.16 -18.19 -5.14
N LYS A 222 4.88 -18.74 -6.13
CA LYS A 222 4.83 -20.16 -6.44
C LYS A 222 5.52 -21.04 -5.39
N HIS A 223 6.29 -20.46 -4.49
CA HIS A 223 7.03 -21.15 -3.44
C HIS A 223 6.53 -20.63 -2.08
N THR A 224 5.34 -21.07 -1.67
CA THR A 224 4.70 -20.63 -0.41
C THR A 224 5.53 -20.95 0.83
N GLU A 225 6.42 -21.91 0.77
CA GLU A 225 7.38 -22.27 1.81
C GLU A 225 8.76 -21.64 1.63
N GLY A 226 8.93 -20.80 0.59
CA GLY A 226 10.20 -20.15 0.27
C GLY A 226 10.60 -19.11 1.32
N ASN A 227 11.89 -19.09 1.66
CA ASN A 227 12.46 -18.06 2.51
C ASN A 227 12.38 -16.69 1.85
N TRP A 228 12.15 -15.66 2.67
CA TRP A 228 12.29 -14.30 2.23
C TRP A 228 13.75 -14.00 1.85
N ILE A 229 13.95 -13.41 0.68
CA ILE A 229 15.25 -12.93 0.22
C ILE A 229 15.27 -11.40 0.30
N ASN A 230 16.35 -10.82 0.78
CA ASN A 230 16.53 -9.38 0.80
C ASN A 230 17.13 -8.88 -0.52
N ARG A 231 16.68 -7.70 -0.96
CA ARG A 231 17.24 -6.95 -2.08
C ARG A 231 17.25 -5.47 -1.72
N ASP A 232 18.31 -4.80 -2.09
CA ASP A 232 18.52 -3.39 -1.79
C ASP A 232 18.87 -2.63 -3.07
N PRO A 233 17.86 -2.10 -3.77
CA PRO A 233 18.11 -1.41 -5.03
C PRO A 233 19.05 -0.21 -4.90
N ALA A 234 19.03 0.49 -3.77
CA ALA A 234 19.93 1.62 -3.55
C ALA A 234 21.39 1.19 -3.39
N ALA A 235 21.63 0.13 -2.59
CA ALA A 235 22.97 -0.44 -2.45
C ALA A 235 23.49 -1.01 -3.78
N VAL A 236 22.62 -1.62 -4.59
CA VAL A 236 22.96 -2.10 -5.92
C VAL A 236 23.32 -0.95 -6.88
N ALA A 237 22.58 0.14 -6.84
CA ALA A 237 22.82 1.33 -7.65
C ALA A 237 24.16 2.01 -7.34
N ASP A 238 24.64 1.91 -6.09
CA ASP A 238 25.88 2.56 -5.61
C ASP A 238 27.07 1.58 -5.53
N THR A 239 26.88 0.30 -5.83
CA THR A 239 27.97 -0.68 -5.72
C THR A 239 28.94 -0.60 -6.89
N THR A 240 30.23 -0.51 -6.61
CA THR A 240 31.27 -0.52 -7.62
C THR A 240 31.55 -1.93 -8.19
N SER A 241 31.14 -2.96 -7.46
CA SER A 241 31.34 -4.36 -7.87
C SER A 241 30.30 -4.87 -8.88
N GLY A 242 29.21 -4.14 -9.13
CA GLY A 242 28.06 -4.61 -9.91
C GLY A 242 27.27 -5.74 -9.25
N ASN A 243 27.45 -5.96 -7.94
CA ASN A 243 26.80 -7.05 -7.22
C ASN A 243 25.33 -6.75 -6.93
N VAL A 244 24.43 -7.44 -7.60
CA VAL A 244 22.96 -7.31 -7.44
C VAL A 244 22.43 -7.76 -6.07
N ARG A 245 23.27 -8.36 -5.24
CA ARG A 245 22.95 -8.79 -3.87
C ARG A 245 23.53 -7.87 -2.81
N SER A 246 24.13 -6.75 -3.20
CA SER A 246 24.62 -5.74 -2.23
C SER A 246 23.49 -5.27 -1.32
N LEU A 247 23.79 -5.20 -0.02
CA LEU A 247 22.87 -4.74 1.01
C LEU A 247 23.56 -3.71 1.89
N TRP A 248 22.90 -2.58 2.12
CA TRP A 248 23.32 -1.64 3.16
C TRP A 248 22.62 -1.93 4.47
N CYS A 249 23.27 -1.61 5.55
CA CYS A 249 22.73 -1.77 6.90
C CYS A 249 22.25 -3.22 7.16
N GLU A 250 23.01 -4.20 6.67
CA GLU A 250 22.66 -5.62 6.81
C GLU A 250 22.46 -6.01 8.28
N ASP A 251 23.29 -5.45 9.17
CA ASP A 251 23.22 -5.58 10.63
C ASP A 251 22.30 -4.55 11.30
N GLY A 252 21.56 -3.76 10.51
CA GLY A 252 20.69 -2.70 11.01
C GLY A 252 19.53 -3.23 11.87
N TYR A 253 19.03 -2.35 12.75
CA TYR A 253 17.82 -2.64 13.52
C TYR A 253 16.59 -2.52 12.63
N LEU A 254 15.73 -3.54 12.64
CA LEU A 254 14.42 -3.46 12.00
C LEU A 254 13.56 -2.41 12.73
N ILE A 255 13.03 -1.44 11.99
CA ILE A 255 12.06 -0.45 12.49
C ILE A 255 10.65 -0.93 12.15
N ALA A 256 10.38 -1.22 10.88
CA ALA A 256 9.07 -1.64 10.42
C ALA A 256 9.15 -2.45 9.12
N TYR A 257 8.13 -3.29 8.92
CA TYR A 257 7.77 -3.79 7.59
C TYR A 257 6.63 -2.93 7.04
N ASP A 258 6.67 -2.66 5.74
CA ASP A 258 5.65 -1.89 5.02
C ASP A 258 5.21 -0.61 5.76
N PRO A 259 6.13 0.31 6.07
CA PRO A 259 5.79 1.52 6.80
C PRO A 259 4.74 2.34 6.04
N SER A 260 3.70 2.79 6.76
CA SER A 260 2.51 3.43 6.17
C SER A 260 2.80 4.67 5.33
N TRP A 261 3.86 5.41 5.67
CA TRP A 261 4.26 6.61 4.92
C TRP A 261 4.78 6.29 3.50
N ILE A 262 5.37 5.12 3.25
CA ILE A 262 5.77 4.71 1.89
C ILE A 262 4.54 4.53 1.00
N PHE A 263 3.45 3.99 1.55
CA PHE A 263 2.24 3.73 0.77
C PHE A 263 1.42 5.00 0.50
N SER A 264 1.52 6.04 1.34
CA SER A 264 0.83 7.32 1.09
C SER A 264 1.32 7.97 -0.21
N ASP A 265 2.58 7.77 -0.55
CA ASP A 265 3.22 8.37 -1.70
C ASP A 265 3.07 7.53 -2.99
N LEU A 266 2.77 6.23 -2.85
CA LEU A 266 2.46 5.35 -3.96
C LEU A 266 1.17 5.75 -4.72
N TYR A 267 0.34 6.61 -4.13
CA TYR A 267 -0.97 7.00 -4.65
C TYR A 267 -1.08 8.47 -5.06
N SER A 268 -0.04 9.25 -4.88
CA SER A 268 -0.02 10.69 -5.20
C SER A 268 0.51 11.01 -6.60
N SER A 269 0.76 10.02 -7.44
CA SER A 269 1.28 10.19 -8.81
C SER A 269 0.25 9.82 -9.87
#